data_7061dd9437c05740f37541ea11b36e38
#
_entry.id   7061dd9437c05740f37541ea11b36e38
#
_cell.length_a   1.000
_cell.length_b   1.000
_cell.length_c   1.000
_cell.angle_alpha   90.00
_cell.angle_beta   90.00
_cell.angle_gamma   90.00
#
_symmetry.space_group_name_H-M   'P 1'
#
loop_
_entity.id
_entity.type
_entity.pdbx_description
1 polymer ?
#
loop_
_entity_poly.entity_id
_entity_poly.type
_entity_poly.pdbx_seq_one_letter_code
_entity_poly.pdbx_strand_id
1 'polypeptide(L)'
;VYMGSSVGEQRLSTDVTMGLAQLSGSQERYFYYVSMGLSNSAVLLNGTRHHYCVPVAFYGGNYAINQRHSLSLNGLYTHTLFDPSNKNDMTINTSSFEAMRGNPDLAPLKVLGNTLSYNGQLGKARVSVSYDNNIYFDNIVHRFDADESTIFNTRTNDGTFYGNMLSATCSYFLLSDRLRISATAIEEYNMLRGNEYDLSRNIFRLKASATYLIGEWTVRLNYCSPYTTLDIREPYLVHRRPVYELLASWNHHSWTVEAMVHNPFGRYDRRHVTMDYGCYRRDTWNYHEPEGCNVNLKLTYSLGYGKKSERGDTEINRHLNSAIMRNF
;
A
#
# COMPACT_ATOMS: atom_id res chain seq x y z
N VAL A 1 23.52 3.34 28.08
CA VAL A 1 23.30 1.90 28.35
C VAL A 1 22.09 1.81 29.27
N TYR A 2 20.91 1.51 28.74
CA TYR A 2 19.70 1.30 29.52
C TYR A 2 19.58 -0.17 29.85
N MET A 3 19.76 -0.54 31.08
CA MET A 3 19.36 -1.84 31.59
C MET A 3 18.02 -1.66 32.32
N GLY A 4 16.94 -1.75 31.58
CA GLY A 4 15.61 -1.96 32.15
C GLY A 4 15.30 -3.44 32.08
N SER A 5 15.44 -4.16 33.18
CA SER A 5 14.95 -5.53 33.29
C SER A 5 13.47 -5.48 33.62
N SER A 6 12.59 -5.51 32.63
CA SER A 6 11.21 -5.92 32.85
C SER A 6 11.13 -7.42 32.69
N VAL A 7 11.10 -8.15 33.80
CA VAL A 7 10.77 -9.57 33.81
C VAL A 7 9.25 -9.70 33.79
N GLY A 8 8.69 -9.71 32.59
CA GLY A 8 7.27 -9.97 32.35
C GLY A 8 7.13 -10.82 31.10
N GLU A 9 6.80 -12.09 31.27
CA GLU A 9 6.41 -12.95 30.15
C GLU A 9 4.98 -12.60 29.72
N GLN A 10 4.82 -11.91 28.58
CA GLN A 10 3.49 -11.70 28.01
C GLN A 10 3.16 -12.83 27.04
N ARG A 11 2.02 -13.46 27.27
CA ARG A 11 1.44 -14.44 26.33
C ARG A 11 0.36 -13.78 25.50
N LEU A 12 0.59 -13.78 24.21
CA LEU A 12 -0.28 -13.17 23.23
C LEU A 12 -0.66 -14.21 22.18
N SER A 13 -1.95 -14.39 21.93
CA SER A 13 -2.43 -15.11 20.77
C SER A 13 -3.62 -14.40 20.13
N THR A 14 -3.76 -14.57 18.83
CA THR A 14 -4.86 -14.00 18.05
C THR A 14 -5.47 -15.10 17.20
N ASP A 15 -6.78 -15.31 17.35
CA ASP A 15 -7.57 -16.23 16.55
C ASP A 15 -8.57 -15.42 15.72
N VAL A 16 -8.66 -15.71 14.43
CA VAL A 16 -9.65 -15.08 13.54
C VAL A 16 -10.42 -16.16 12.81
N THR A 17 -11.73 -16.12 12.91
CA THR A 17 -12.65 -17.02 12.20
C THR A 17 -13.65 -16.18 11.42
N MET A 18 -13.84 -16.49 10.15
CA MET A 18 -14.79 -15.78 9.30
C MET A 18 -15.77 -16.78 8.67
N GLY A 19 -17.05 -16.48 8.77
CA GLY A 19 -18.13 -17.19 8.06
C GLY A 19 -18.77 -16.28 7.04
N LEU A 20 -18.84 -16.70 5.78
CA LEU A 20 -19.39 -15.93 4.67
C LEU A 20 -20.46 -16.72 3.91
N ALA A 21 -21.52 -16.05 3.52
CA ALA A 21 -22.44 -16.50 2.49
C ALA A 21 -22.22 -15.66 1.23
N GLN A 22 -22.15 -16.31 0.08
CA GLN A 22 -21.91 -15.64 -1.20
C GLN A 22 -23.02 -15.92 -2.20
N LEU A 23 -23.47 -14.87 -2.86
CA LEU A 23 -24.29 -14.91 -4.07
C LEU A 23 -23.43 -14.40 -5.23
N SER A 24 -23.40 -15.10 -6.34
CA SER A 24 -22.71 -14.67 -7.55
C SER A 24 -23.50 -15.07 -8.79
N GLY A 25 -23.31 -14.30 -9.86
CA GLY A 25 -23.89 -14.57 -11.14
C GLY A 25 -23.03 -14.07 -12.28
N SER A 26 -23.12 -14.70 -13.43
CA SER A 26 -22.42 -14.26 -14.63
C SER A 26 -23.26 -14.47 -15.87
N GLN A 27 -23.13 -13.58 -16.83
CA GLN A 27 -23.62 -13.67 -18.20
C GLN A 27 -22.51 -13.20 -19.15
N GLU A 28 -22.73 -13.26 -20.46
CA GLU A 28 -21.73 -12.89 -21.46
C GLU A 28 -21.05 -11.53 -21.25
N ARG A 29 -21.76 -10.55 -20.69
CA ARG A 29 -21.26 -9.18 -20.53
C ARG A 29 -21.04 -8.76 -19.10
N TYR A 30 -21.54 -9.50 -18.12
CA TYR A 30 -21.35 -9.11 -16.73
C TYR A 30 -21.10 -10.29 -15.80
N PHE A 31 -20.37 -10.00 -14.77
CA PHE A 31 -20.16 -10.86 -13.62
C PHE A 31 -20.37 -10.02 -12.37
N TYR A 32 -20.99 -10.59 -11.35
CA TYR A 32 -21.10 -9.96 -10.03
C TYR A 32 -21.02 -10.99 -8.91
N TYR A 33 -20.61 -10.52 -7.76
CA TYR A 33 -20.70 -11.27 -6.51
C TYR A 33 -21.02 -10.34 -5.34
N VAL A 34 -21.68 -10.88 -4.33
CA VAL A 34 -21.92 -10.26 -3.02
C VAL A 34 -21.71 -11.33 -1.98
N SER A 35 -20.80 -11.08 -1.04
CA SER A 35 -20.51 -11.96 0.09
C SER A 35 -20.76 -11.19 1.38
N MET A 36 -21.51 -11.77 2.30
CA MET A 36 -21.80 -11.16 3.60
C MET A 36 -21.59 -12.20 4.69
N GLY A 37 -21.18 -11.76 5.86
CA GLY A 37 -20.99 -12.64 7.00
C GLY A 37 -20.51 -11.95 8.25
N LEU A 38 -19.95 -12.75 9.13
CA LEU A 38 -19.41 -12.29 10.40
C LEU A 38 -17.96 -12.73 10.51
N SER A 39 -17.13 -11.83 10.99
CA SER A 39 -15.76 -12.12 11.42
C SER A 39 -15.71 -12.06 12.93
N ASN A 40 -15.32 -13.17 13.55
CA ASN A 40 -15.07 -13.27 14.97
C ASN A 40 -13.57 -13.33 15.22
N SER A 41 -13.07 -12.39 16.01
CA SER A 41 -11.66 -12.31 16.37
C SER A 41 -11.54 -12.41 17.89
N ALA A 42 -10.60 -13.20 18.35
CA ALA A 42 -10.26 -13.32 19.76
C ALA A 42 -8.79 -12.97 19.98
N VAL A 43 -8.53 -12.06 20.91
CA VAL A 43 -7.18 -11.70 21.34
C VAL A 43 -7.01 -12.14 22.79
N LEU A 44 -6.10 -13.05 23.03
CA LEU A 44 -5.72 -13.49 24.38
C LEU A 44 -4.51 -12.66 24.81
N LEU A 45 -4.65 -11.95 25.93
CA LEU A 45 -3.59 -11.16 26.53
C LEU A 45 -3.50 -11.52 28.01
N ASN A 46 -2.36 -12.06 28.44
CA ASN A 46 -2.08 -12.41 29.85
C ASN A 46 -3.20 -13.22 30.53
N GLY A 47 -3.83 -14.15 29.78
CA GLY A 47 -4.93 -14.97 30.30
C GLY A 47 -6.33 -14.33 30.11
N THR A 48 -6.43 -13.06 29.80
CA THR A 48 -7.71 -12.39 29.49
C THR A 48 -8.02 -12.47 28.01
N ARG A 49 -9.21 -12.94 27.66
CA ARG A 49 -9.66 -13.12 26.28
C ARG A 49 -10.66 -12.02 25.89
N HIS A 50 -10.29 -11.24 24.88
CA HIS A 50 -11.13 -10.21 24.28
C HIS A 50 -11.73 -10.73 22.99
N HIS A 51 -13.05 -10.62 22.81
CA HIS A 51 -13.77 -11.05 21.62
C HIS A 51 -14.32 -9.87 20.85
N TYR A 52 -14.17 -9.91 19.54
CA TYR A 52 -14.70 -8.92 18.61
C TYR A 52 -15.48 -9.64 17.51
N CYS A 53 -16.77 -9.36 17.41
CA CYS A 53 -17.61 -9.87 16.33
C CYS A 53 -18.01 -8.69 15.46
N VAL A 54 -17.58 -8.69 14.21
CA VAL A 54 -17.81 -7.59 13.28
C VAL A 54 -18.45 -8.13 12.01
N PRO A 55 -19.53 -7.49 11.50
CA PRO A 55 -20.07 -7.81 10.19
C PRO A 55 -19.01 -7.53 9.12
N VAL A 56 -18.97 -8.38 8.09
CA VAL A 56 -18.10 -8.22 6.94
C VAL A 56 -18.90 -8.39 5.66
N ALA A 57 -18.57 -7.60 4.66
CA ALA A 57 -19.18 -7.67 3.35
C ALA A 57 -18.12 -7.43 2.27
N PHE A 58 -18.24 -8.20 1.19
CA PHE A 58 -17.43 -8.04 -0.01
C PHE A 58 -18.37 -8.06 -1.20
N TYR A 59 -18.21 -7.15 -2.11
CA TYR A 59 -18.99 -7.12 -3.32
C TYR A 59 -18.15 -6.65 -4.51
N GLY A 60 -18.54 -7.10 -5.67
CA GLY A 60 -17.88 -6.68 -6.88
C GLY A 60 -18.62 -7.13 -8.11
N GLY A 61 -18.20 -6.51 -9.20
CA GLY A 61 -18.74 -6.85 -10.51
C GLY A 61 -17.90 -6.23 -11.62
N ASN A 62 -18.04 -6.83 -12.78
CA ASN A 62 -17.46 -6.34 -14.01
C ASN A 62 -18.55 -6.31 -15.09
N TYR A 63 -18.59 -5.24 -15.85
CA TYR A 63 -19.44 -5.09 -17.00
C TYR A 63 -18.63 -4.81 -18.27
N ALA A 64 -18.64 -5.74 -19.22
CA ALA A 64 -18.06 -5.58 -20.52
C ALA A 64 -19.00 -4.74 -21.41
N ILE A 65 -18.71 -3.44 -21.54
CA ILE A 65 -19.46 -2.55 -22.44
C ILE A 65 -19.34 -3.09 -23.88
N ASN A 66 -18.13 -3.50 -24.25
CA ASN A 66 -17.80 -4.22 -25.47
C ASN A 66 -16.44 -4.92 -25.30
N GLN A 67 -15.90 -5.51 -26.36
CA GLN A 67 -14.60 -6.24 -26.33
C GLN A 67 -13.39 -5.35 -25.94
N ARG A 68 -13.53 -4.03 -26.00
CA ARG A 68 -12.43 -3.07 -25.75
C ARG A 68 -12.65 -2.19 -24.52
N HIS A 69 -13.84 -2.22 -23.94
CA HIS A 69 -14.23 -1.31 -22.85
C HIS A 69 -14.93 -2.10 -21.73
N SER A 70 -14.48 -1.90 -20.53
CA SER A 70 -15.08 -2.52 -19.34
C SER A 70 -15.16 -1.54 -18.18
N LEU A 71 -16.14 -1.77 -17.33
CA LEU A 71 -16.35 -1.09 -16.06
C LEU A 71 -16.33 -2.13 -14.95
N SER A 72 -15.63 -1.87 -13.86
CA SER A 72 -15.62 -2.74 -12.68
C SER A 72 -15.88 -1.94 -11.41
N LEU A 73 -16.62 -2.55 -10.50
CA LEU A 73 -16.86 -2.07 -9.16
C LEU A 73 -16.44 -3.14 -8.17
N ASN A 74 -15.67 -2.77 -7.16
CA ASN A 74 -15.33 -3.64 -6.04
C ASN A 74 -15.50 -2.86 -4.75
N GLY A 75 -15.97 -3.53 -3.72
CA GLY A 75 -16.08 -2.93 -2.42
C GLY A 75 -15.93 -3.95 -1.30
N LEU A 76 -15.55 -3.44 -0.15
CA LEU A 76 -15.43 -4.24 1.05
C LEU A 76 -15.86 -3.42 2.29
N TYR A 77 -16.46 -4.10 3.24
CA TYR A 77 -16.56 -3.66 4.63
C TYR A 77 -15.97 -4.75 5.51
N THR A 78 -14.95 -4.40 6.27
CA THR A 78 -14.21 -5.34 7.11
C THR A 78 -13.62 -4.64 8.32
N HIS A 79 -12.84 -5.36 9.12
CA HIS A 79 -12.07 -4.78 10.20
C HIS A 79 -10.62 -5.22 10.11
N THR A 80 -9.75 -4.42 10.69
CA THR A 80 -8.33 -4.74 10.87
C THR A 80 -8.02 -4.76 12.37
N LEU A 81 -7.42 -5.84 12.82
CA LEU A 81 -6.93 -5.91 14.19
C LEU A 81 -5.75 -4.95 14.39
N PHE A 82 -5.65 -4.44 15.59
CA PHE A 82 -4.47 -3.72 16.06
C PHE A 82 -3.29 -4.69 16.19
N ASP A 83 -2.07 -4.14 16.24
CA ASP A 83 -0.92 -4.92 16.69
C ASP A 83 -1.15 -5.31 18.16
N PRO A 84 -1.19 -6.60 18.47
CA PRO A 84 -1.48 -7.04 19.83
C PRO A 84 -0.51 -6.51 20.88
N SER A 85 0.72 -6.19 20.49
CA SER A 85 1.71 -5.58 21.37
C SER A 85 1.26 -4.21 21.90
N ASN A 86 0.37 -3.51 21.21
CA ASN A 86 -0.18 -2.22 21.62
C ASN A 86 -1.32 -2.36 22.65
N LYS A 87 -1.88 -3.58 22.83
CA LYS A 87 -3.00 -3.83 23.76
C LYS A 87 -2.55 -4.23 25.16
N ASN A 88 -1.26 -4.21 25.44
CA ASN A 88 -0.74 -4.54 26.78
C ASN A 88 -1.03 -3.40 27.79
N ASP A 89 -0.80 -3.66 29.06
CA ASP A 89 -0.88 -2.71 30.18
C ASP A 89 0.49 -2.21 30.65
N MET A 90 1.55 -2.56 29.91
CA MET A 90 2.92 -2.23 30.29
C MET A 90 3.30 -0.81 29.87
N THR A 91 4.19 -0.22 30.64
CA THR A 91 4.88 1.02 30.31
C THR A 91 6.35 0.71 30.07
N ILE A 92 6.87 1.08 28.90
CA ILE A 92 8.25 0.86 28.48
C ILE A 92 8.92 2.22 28.29
N ASN A 93 9.92 2.53 29.09
CA ASN A 93 10.69 3.76 28.89
C ASN A 93 11.54 3.63 27.61
N THR A 94 11.31 4.50 26.65
CA THR A 94 12.04 4.58 25.38
C THR A 94 13.21 5.56 25.46
N SER A 95 13.11 6.53 26.36
CA SER A 95 14.18 7.49 26.69
C SER A 95 14.04 7.99 28.14
N SER A 96 14.88 8.94 28.55
CA SER A 96 14.78 9.57 29.86
C SER A 96 13.53 10.44 30.05
N PHE A 97 12.84 10.79 28.96
CA PHE A 97 11.68 11.67 28.98
C PHE A 97 10.51 11.14 28.12
N GLU A 98 10.64 9.96 27.52
CA GLU A 98 9.58 9.33 26.76
C GLU A 98 9.34 7.89 27.21
N ALA A 99 8.08 7.50 27.32
CA ALA A 99 7.65 6.15 27.59
C ALA A 99 6.51 5.71 26.63
N MET A 100 6.54 4.48 26.21
CA MET A 100 5.41 3.84 25.51
C MET A 100 4.52 3.17 26.52
N ARG A 101 3.22 3.42 26.46
CA ARG A 101 2.20 2.75 27.28
C ARG A 101 1.25 2.02 26.35
N GLY A 102 1.02 0.74 26.63
CA GLY A 102 -0.01 -0.02 25.94
C GLY A 102 -1.41 0.43 26.36
N ASN A 103 -2.41 0.04 25.55
CA ASN A 103 -3.82 0.36 25.81
C ASN A 103 -4.68 -0.91 25.76
N PRO A 104 -5.11 -1.44 26.92
CA PRO A 104 -5.97 -2.61 26.99
C PRO A 104 -7.33 -2.43 26.31
N ASP A 105 -7.81 -1.20 26.16
CA ASP A 105 -9.12 -0.88 25.61
C ASP A 105 -9.12 -0.77 24.07
N LEU A 106 -7.99 -1.01 23.41
CA LEU A 106 -7.94 -0.98 21.95
C LEU A 106 -8.94 -1.94 21.33
N ALA A 107 -9.68 -1.42 20.35
CA ALA A 107 -10.63 -2.14 19.53
C ALA A 107 -10.16 -2.21 18.06
N PRO A 108 -10.61 -3.20 17.29
CA PRO A 108 -10.35 -3.26 15.86
C PRO A 108 -10.90 -2.04 15.13
N LEU A 109 -10.12 -1.44 14.23
CA LEU A 109 -10.62 -0.43 13.31
C LEU A 109 -11.49 -1.08 12.22
N LYS A 110 -12.49 -0.35 11.74
CA LYS A 110 -13.38 -0.80 10.67
C LYS A 110 -13.01 -0.10 9.38
N VAL A 111 -13.08 -0.81 8.27
CA VAL A 111 -12.70 -0.33 6.95
C VAL A 111 -13.84 -0.50 5.98
N LEU A 112 -14.24 0.59 5.34
CA LEU A 112 -15.08 0.59 4.16
C LEU A 112 -14.24 1.03 2.98
N GLY A 113 -14.09 0.17 1.99
CA GLY A 113 -13.33 0.46 0.77
C GLY A 113 -14.18 0.23 -0.47
N ASN A 114 -14.08 1.13 -1.45
CA ASN A 114 -14.76 1.04 -2.74
C ASN A 114 -13.78 1.42 -3.86
N THR A 115 -13.80 0.67 -4.94
CA THR A 115 -13.05 0.98 -6.17
C THR A 115 -13.97 0.86 -7.36
N LEU A 116 -14.11 1.96 -8.10
CA LEU A 116 -14.76 1.99 -9.40
C LEU A 116 -13.70 2.19 -10.48
N SER A 117 -13.63 1.30 -11.46
CA SER A 117 -12.61 1.37 -12.50
C SER A 117 -13.21 1.22 -13.89
N TYR A 118 -12.73 2.04 -14.80
CA TYR A 118 -12.97 1.92 -16.24
C TYR A 118 -11.67 1.58 -16.96
N ASN A 119 -11.71 0.63 -17.88
CA ASN A 119 -10.62 0.26 -18.75
C ASN A 119 -11.08 0.31 -20.21
N GLY A 120 -10.31 0.96 -21.07
CA GLY A 120 -10.67 1.13 -22.46
C GLY A 120 -9.46 1.10 -23.40
N GLN A 121 -9.70 0.63 -24.62
CA GLN A 121 -8.73 0.67 -25.70
C GLN A 121 -9.25 1.55 -26.84
N LEU A 122 -8.52 2.62 -27.13
CA LEU A 122 -8.82 3.62 -28.15
C LEU A 122 -7.72 3.55 -29.23
N GLY A 123 -7.88 2.68 -30.21
CA GLY A 123 -6.84 2.41 -31.21
C GLY A 123 -5.56 1.89 -30.54
N LYS A 124 -4.46 2.67 -30.67
CA LYS A 124 -3.17 2.37 -30.03
C LYS A 124 -3.05 2.89 -28.59
N ALA A 125 -4.05 3.62 -28.10
CA ALA A 125 -4.09 4.09 -26.73
C ALA A 125 -4.84 3.09 -25.83
N ARG A 126 -4.34 2.86 -24.62
CA ARG A 126 -5.05 2.21 -23.52
C ARG A 126 -5.27 3.24 -22.42
N VAL A 127 -6.50 3.35 -21.98
CA VAL A 127 -6.91 4.29 -20.93
C VAL A 127 -7.48 3.49 -19.76
N SER A 128 -7.05 3.82 -18.55
CA SER A 128 -7.63 3.30 -17.32
C SER A 128 -7.91 4.47 -16.40
N VAL A 129 -9.14 4.52 -15.87
CA VAL A 129 -9.53 5.51 -14.84
C VAL A 129 -10.04 4.74 -13.66
N SER A 130 -9.55 5.03 -12.46
CA SER A 130 -10.07 4.46 -11.22
C SER A 130 -10.38 5.54 -10.20
N TYR A 131 -11.46 5.33 -9.45
CA TYR A 131 -11.80 6.09 -8.27
C TYR A 131 -11.84 5.13 -7.08
N ASP A 132 -11.00 5.42 -6.08
CA ASP A 132 -10.91 4.66 -4.85
C ASP A 132 -11.39 5.53 -3.69
N ASN A 133 -12.30 4.99 -2.89
CA ASN A 133 -12.79 5.60 -1.65
C ASN A 133 -12.55 4.64 -0.49
N ASN A 134 -11.83 5.10 0.53
CA ASN A 134 -11.52 4.33 1.71
C ASN A 134 -11.88 5.13 2.97
N ILE A 135 -12.65 4.51 3.86
CA ILE A 135 -13.01 5.11 5.15
C ILE A 135 -12.57 4.15 6.25
N TYR A 136 -11.78 4.69 7.19
CA TYR A 136 -11.31 3.97 8.36
C TYR A 136 -12.00 4.56 9.58
N PHE A 137 -12.96 3.82 10.14
CA PHE A 137 -13.68 4.19 11.36
C PHE A 137 -12.90 3.69 12.58
N ASP A 138 -13.02 4.39 13.70
CA ASP A 138 -12.33 4.05 14.94
C ASP A 138 -10.81 3.90 14.70
N ASN A 139 -10.23 4.87 13.97
CA ASN A 139 -8.84 4.80 13.53
C ASN A 139 -7.90 4.69 14.74
N ILE A 140 -6.82 3.91 14.58
CA ILE A 140 -5.86 3.69 15.67
C ILE A 140 -4.70 4.64 15.46
N VAL A 141 -4.64 5.66 16.31
CA VAL A 141 -3.65 6.73 16.25
C VAL A 141 -2.80 6.78 17.51
N HIS A 142 -1.69 7.50 17.45
CA HIS A 142 -0.93 7.86 18.63
C HIS A 142 -1.69 8.91 19.45
N ARG A 143 -1.66 8.75 20.74
CA ARG A 143 -2.03 9.75 21.72
C ARG A 143 -0.83 10.03 22.62
N PHE A 144 -0.57 11.30 22.83
CA PHE A 144 0.51 11.77 23.69
C PHE A 144 -0.09 12.43 24.94
N ASP A 145 0.24 11.89 26.10
CA ASP A 145 -0.08 12.49 27.39
C ASP A 145 1.25 12.88 28.05
N ALA A 146 1.30 14.02 28.73
CA ALA A 146 2.50 14.48 29.41
C ALA A 146 2.25 14.53 30.93
N ASP A 147 3.19 13.99 31.69
CA ASP A 147 3.35 14.21 33.12
C ASP A 147 4.55 15.15 33.33
N GLU A 148 4.81 15.58 34.54
CA GLU A 148 5.82 16.59 34.90
C GLU A 148 7.19 16.41 34.22
N SER A 149 7.59 15.18 33.95
CA SER A 149 8.91 14.86 33.36
C SER A 149 8.89 13.87 32.21
N THR A 150 7.73 13.27 31.89
CA THR A 150 7.65 12.16 30.95
C THR A 150 6.51 12.35 29.96
N ILE A 151 6.78 12.15 28.68
CA ILE A 151 5.79 12.08 27.62
C ILE A 151 5.42 10.62 27.42
N PHE A 152 4.14 10.30 27.62
CA PHE A 152 3.60 8.96 27.38
C PHE A 152 3.00 8.89 25.98
N ASN A 153 3.48 7.94 25.19
CA ASN A 153 2.96 7.64 23.88
C ASN A 153 2.12 6.36 24.00
N THR A 154 0.84 6.46 23.69
CA THR A 154 -0.08 5.31 23.67
C THR A 154 -0.83 5.24 22.36
N ARG A 155 -1.40 4.08 22.03
CA ARG A 155 -2.32 3.93 20.91
C ARG A 155 -3.75 4.01 21.40
N THR A 156 -4.60 4.73 20.67
CA THR A 156 -6.02 4.83 21.00
C THR A 156 -6.87 4.77 19.72
N ASN A 157 -8.10 4.31 19.86
CA ASN A 157 -9.08 4.46 18.80
C ASN A 157 -9.60 5.89 18.84
N ASP A 158 -9.26 6.68 17.84
CA ASP A 158 -9.73 8.06 17.72
C ASP A 158 -9.92 8.45 16.27
N GLY A 159 -11.09 9.00 16.02
CA GLY A 159 -11.44 9.63 14.77
C GLY A 159 -11.69 8.70 13.59
N THR A 160 -11.79 9.34 12.45
CA THR A 160 -12.09 8.70 11.16
C THR A 160 -11.15 9.26 10.09
N PHE A 161 -10.59 8.37 9.30
CA PHE A 161 -9.86 8.74 8.09
C PHE A 161 -10.74 8.54 6.86
N TYR A 162 -10.74 9.53 5.98
CA TYR A 162 -11.40 9.51 4.67
C TYR A 162 -10.34 9.68 3.60
N GLY A 163 -10.19 8.69 2.75
CA GLY A 163 -9.28 8.73 1.60
C GLY A 163 -10.08 8.60 0.31
N ASN A 164 -9.90 9.55 -0.59
CA ASN A 164 -10.44 9.53 -1.94
C ASN A 164 -9.30 9.68 -2.92
N MET A 165 -9.21 8.80 -3.90
CA MET A 165 -8.18 8.85 -4.93
C MET A 165 -8.80 8.66 -6.30
N LEU A 166 -8.58 9.63 -7.18
CA LEU A 166 -8.88 9.51 -8.61
C LEU A 166 -7.56 9.32 -9.36
N SER A 167 -7.43 8.26 -10.12
CA SER A 167 -6.28 8.03 -10.98
C SER A 167 -6.70 7.85 -12.43
N ALA A 168 -5.96 8.46 -13.34
CA ALA A 168 -6.17 8.33 -14.78
C ALA A 168 -4.83 7.98 -15.44
N THR A 169 -4.78 6.83 -16.07
CA THR A 169 -3.61 6.34 -16.80
C THR A 169 -3.91 6.29 -18.30
N CYS A 170 -3.01 6.84 -19.09
CA CYS A 170 -3.00 6.68 -20.53
C CYS A 170 -1.68 6.05 -20.96
N SER A 171 -1.75 4.97 -21.73
CA SER A 171 -0.59 4.33 -22.35
C SER A 171 -0.75 4.35 -23.87
N TYR A 172 0.28 4.77 -24.58
CA TYR A 172 0.28 4.83 -26.04
C TYR A 172 1.41 3.97 -26.62
N PHE A 173 1.10 3.23 -27.67
CA PHE A 173 2.02 2.30 -28.32
C PHE A 173 2.46 2.86 -29.66
N LEU A 174 3.76 2.99 -29.83
CA LEU A 174 4.45 3.57 -30.99
C LEU A 174 5.43 2.55 -31.60
N LEU A 175 5.92 2.87 -32.81
CA LEU A 175 6.97 2.10 -33.48
C LEU A 175 6.66 0.59 -33.56
N SER A 176 5.44 0.25 -34.01
CA SER A 176 4.96 -1.13 -34.08
C SER A 176 5.08 -1.84 -32.72
N ASP A 177 4.61 -1.16 -31.66
CA ASP A 177 4.57 -1.62 -30.25
C ASP A 177 5.95 -1.74 -29.56
N ARG A 178 7.02 -1.29 -30.23
CA ARG A 178 8.36 -1.28 -29.63
C ARG A 178 8.56 -0.18 -28.58
N LEU A 179 7.81 0.92 -28.70
CA LEU A 179 7.86 2.02 -27.75
C LEU A 179 6.49 2.18 -27.08
N ARG A 180 6.45 2.03 -25.76
CA ARG A 180 5.29 2.33 -24.94
C ARG A 180 5.59 3.54 -24.08
N ILE A 181 4.76 4.56 -24.19
CA ILE A 181 4.76 5.73 -23.28
C ILE A 181 3.51 5.64 -22.44
N SER A 182 3.65 5.86 -21.12
CA SER A 182 2.53 5.86 -20.19
C SER A 182 2.63 7.05 -19.25
N ALA A 183 1.50 7.69 -18.99
CA ALA A 183 1.36 8.75 -18.00
C ALA A 183 0.18 8.44 -17.09
N THR A 184 0.33 8.66 -15.80
CA THR A 184 -0.72 8.52 -14.78
C THR A 184 -0.80 9.80 -13.99
N ALA A 185 -1.95 10.46 -14.03
CA ALA A 185 -2.29 11.56 -13.13
C ALA A 185 -3.09 10.99 -11.96
N ILE A 186 -2.73 11.39 -10.75
CA ILE A 186 -3.36 10.93 -9.52
C ILE A 186 -3.70 12.16 -8.68
N GLU A 187 -4.98 12.27 -8.33
CA GLU A 187 -5.51 13.26 -7.41
C GLU A 187 -6.02 12.52 -6.17
N GLU A 188 -5.51 12.89 -5.01
CA GLU A 188 -5.95 12.31 -3.74
C GLU A 188 -6.45 13.42 -2.82
N TYR A 189 -7.58 13.17 -2.17
CA TYR A 189 -8.07 14.00 -1.07
C TYR A 189 -8.18 13.13 0.17
N ASN A 190 -7.30 13.40 1.14
CA ASN A 190 -7.23 12.70 2.40
C ASN A 190 -7.65 13.63 3.53
N MET A 191 -8.48 13.12 4.44
CA MET A 191 -8.96 13.84 5.61
C MET A 191 -8.92 12.92 6.82
N LEU A 192 -8.31 13.38 7.90
CA LEU A 192 -8.24 12.69 9.17
C LEU A 192 -8.87 13.57 10.24
N ARG A 193 -9.97 13.12 10.83
CA ARG A 193 -10.69 13.80 11.89
C ARG A 193 -10.67 13.00 13.16
N GLY A 194 -10.30 13.62 14.27
CA GLY A 194 -10.30 13.05 15.62
C GLY A 194 -10.64 14.12 16.65
N ASN A 195 -10.54 13.76 17.92
CA ASN A 195 -10.92 14.65 19.00
C ASN A 195 -9.96 15.86 19.13
N GLU A 196 -8.67 15.67 18.84
CA GLU A 196 -7.63 16.68 19.00
C GLU A 196 -7.06 17.17 17.67
N TYR A 197 -7.55 16.68 16.53
CA TYR A 197 -7.04 17.03 15.21
C TYR A 197 -8.11 17.00 14.13
N ASP A 198 -8.01 17.92 13.18
CA ASP A 198 -8.79 17.95 11.93
C ASP A 198 -7.84 18.34 10.81
N LEU A 199 -7.34 17.35 10.07
CA LEU A 199 -6.35 17.51 9.03
C LEU A 199 -6.92 17.07 7.70
N SER A 200 -6.71 17.90 6.67
CA SER A 200 -7.05 17.52 5.30
C SER A 200 -5.91 17.87 4.36
N ARG A 201 -5.76 17.08 3.31
CA ARG A 201 -4.75 17.31 2.30
C ARG A 201 -5.24 16.93 0.92
N ASN A 202 -5.07 17.85 -0.01
CA ASN A 202 -5.19 17.56 -1.43
C ASN A 202 -3.81 17.30 -2.01
N ILE A 203 -3.66 16.21 -2.78
CA ILE A 203 -2.38 15.68 -3.25
C ILE A 203 -2.51 15.42 -4.73
N PHE A 204 -1.72 16.12 -5.52
CA PHE A 204 -1.56 15.80 -6.93
C PHE A 204 -0.18 15.19 -7.17
N ARG A 205 -0.15 14.08 -7.92
CA ARG A 205 1.10 13.48 -8.36
C ARG A 205 0.98 12.95 -9.78
N LEU A 206 2.07 13.08 -10.50
CA LEU A 206 2.22 12.59 -11.86
C LEU A 206 3.25 11.46 -11.88
N LYS A 207 2.90 10.34 -12.52
CA LYS A 207 3.85 9.29 -12.87
C LYS A 207 3.95 9.22 -14.38
N ALA A 208 5.15 9.05 -14.89
CA ALA A 208 5.39 8.86 -16.30
C ALA A 208 6.36 7.70 -16.52
N SER A 209 6.18 6.96 -17.58
CA SER A 209 7.12 5.90 -17.96
C SER A 209 7.26 5.81 -19.48
N ALA A 210 8.45 5.45 -19.94
CA ALA A 210 8.72 5.11 -21.31
C ALA A 210 9.47 3.77 -21.35
N THR A 211 8.96 2.80 -22.11
CA THR A 211 9.61 1.49 -22.30
C THR A 211 9.88 1.30 -23.77
N TYR A 212 11.14 1.02 -24.11
CA TYR A 212 11.59 0.79 -25.48
C TYR A 212 12.21 -0.60 -25.61
N LEU A 213 11.77 -1.32 -26.65
CA LEU A 213 12.24 -2.66 -27.00
C LEU A 213 13.14 -2.57 -28.24
N ILE A 214 14.41 -2.92 -28.11
CA ILE A 214 15.40 -2.91 -29.20
C ILE A 214 16.06 -4.29 -29.28
N GLY A 215 15.61 -5.14 -30.19
CA GLY A 215 16.12 -6.50 -30.28
C GLY A 215 15.94 -7.24 -28.96
N GLU A 216 17.06 -7.61 -28.34
CA GLU A 216 17.09 -8.31 -27.05
C GLU A 216 17.09 -7.38 -25.83
N TRP A 217 17.11 -6.07 -26.03
CA TRP A 217 17.14 -5.06 -24.99
C TRP A 217 15.76 -4.51 -24.69
N THR A 218 15.52 -4.31 -23.41
CA THR A 218 14.39 -3.52 -22.89
C THR A 218 14.97 -2.38 -22.07
N VAL A 219 14.66 -1.14 -22.47
CA VAL A 219 15.04 0.06 -21.69
C VAL A 219 13.77 0.71 -21.18
N ARG A 220 13.74 1.03 -19.89
CA ARG A 220 12.61 1.70 -19.23
C ARG A 220 13.09 2.90 -18.42
N LEU A 221 12.39 4.00 -18.60
CA LEU A 221 12.49 5.20 -17.76
C LEU A 221 11.19 5.32 -16.97
N ASN A 222 11.31 5.56 -15.66
CA ASN A 222 10.18 5.89 -14.78
C ASN A 222 10.45 7.22 -14.10
N TYR A 223 9.37 7.96 -13.91
CA TYR A 223 9.37 9.23 -13.19
C TYR A 223 8.14 9.31 -12.28
N CYS A 224 8.32 9.81 -11.06
CA CYS A 224 7.24 10.19 -10.16
C CYS A 224 7.51 11.61 -9.64
N SER A 225 6.52 12.51 -9.75
CA SER A 225 6.63 13.88 -9.26
C SER A 225 6.74 13.92 -7.73
N PRO A 226 7.30 14.98 -7.15
CA PRO A 226 7.27 15.19 -5.70
C PRO A 226 5.84 15.41 -5.23
N TYR A 227 5.53 15.00 -4.01
CA TYR A 227 4.23 15.20 -3.38
C TYR A 227 4.34 15.20 -1.86
N THR A 228 3.29 15.71 -1.20
CA THR A 228 3.14 15.64 0.26
C THR A 228 1.88 14.87 0.57
N THR A 229 1.99 13.79 1.34
CA THR A 229 0.85 12.96 1.72
C THR A 229 0.54 13.11 3.21
N LEU A 230 -0.74 12.96 3.58
CA LEU A 230 -1.19 12.74 4.94
C LEU A 230 -1.20 11.23 5.18
N ASP A 231 -0.58 10.79 6.28
CA ASP A 231 -0.61 9.37 6.64
C ASP A 231 -2.02 8.94 7.04
N ILE A 232 -2.41 7.75 6.65
CA ILE A 232 -3.76 7.22 6.90
C ILE A 232 -3.99 6.82 8.37
N ARG A 233 -2.92 6.60 9.12
CA ARG A 233 -2.99 6.07 10.49
C ARG A 233 -2.60 7.09 11.54
N GLU A 234 -2.05 8.22 11.12
CA GLU A 234 -1.45 9.16 12.05
C GLU A 234 -1.53 10.58 11.51
N PRO A 235 -1.76 11.60 12.36
CA PRO A 235 -1.85 12.99 11.95
C PRO A 235 -0.47 13.57 11.62
N TYR A 236 0.22 13.01 10.64
CA TYR A 236 1.47 13.59 10.15
C TYR A 236 1.53 13.67 8.63
N LEU A 237 2.31 14.63 8.17
CA LEU A 237 2.58 14.89 6.77
C LEU A 237 3.93 14.29 6.38
N VAL A 238 3.96 13.61 5.25
CA VAL A 238 5.19 13.04 4.67
C VAL A 238 5.47 13.73 3.34
N HIS A 239 6.59 14.45 3.26
CA HIS A 239 7.06 15.05 2.03
C HIS A 239 7.95 14.08 1.26
N ARG A 240 7.59 13.77 0.04
CA ARG A 240 8.30 12.88 -0.88
C ARG A 240 8.98 13.69 -1.97
N ARG A 241 10.22 13.35 -2.28
CA ARG A 241 10.97 13.90 -3.41
C ARG A 241 10.56 13.22 -4.73
N PRO A 242 10.92 13.83 -5.89
CA PRO A 242 10.73 13.15 -7.15
C PRO A 242 11.60 11.89 -7.20
N VAL A 243 11.07 10.85 -7.86
CA VAL A 243 11.77 9.59 -8.09
C VAL A 243 12.03 9.43 -9.57
N TYR A 244 13.27 9.05 -9.91
CA TYR A 244 13.72 8.75 -11.26
C TYR A 244 14.34 7.37 -11.28
N GLU A 245 13.96 6.55 -12.25
CA GLU A 245 14.55 5.22 -12.42
C GLU A 245 14.87 4.97 -13.89
N LEU A 246 16.03 4.39 -14.13
CA LEU A 246 16.42 3.85 -15.42
C LEU A 246 16.67 2.36 -15.24
N LEU A 247 15.97 1.54 -16.00
CA LEU A 247 16.16 0.10 -16.09
C LEU A 247 16.62 -0.25 -17.50
N ALA A 248 17.67 -1.04 -17.63
CA ALA A 248 18.06 -1.70 -18.87
C ALA A 248 18.15 -3.21 -18.62
N SER A 249 17.48 -3.98 -19.45
CA SER A 249 17.50 -5.45 -19.40
C SER A 249 17.88 -6.01 -20.75
N TRP A 250 18.83 -6.95 -20.76
CA TRP A 250 19.23 -7.70 -21.93
C TRP A 250 18.91 -9.19 -21.72
N ASN A 251 18.22 -9.78 -22.71
CA ASN A 251 17.83 -11.17 -22.68
C ASN A 251 18.37 -11.88 -23.92
N HIS A 252 19.28 -12.79 -23.72
CA HIS A 252 19.87 -13.58 -24.79
C HIS A 252 19.95 -15.06 -24.40
N HIS A 253 19.22 -15.92 -25.10
CA HIS A 253 19.11 -17.35 -24.80
C HIS A 253 18.79 -17.62 -23.33
N SER A 254 19.74 -18.18 -22.59
CA SER A 254 19.61 -18.50 -21.16
C SER A 254 20.09 -17.40 -20.22
N TRP A 255 20.58 -16.29 -20.76
CA TRP A 255 21.11 -15.18 -19.98
C TRP A 255 20.13 -14.01 -19.89
N THR A 256 20.01 -13.48 -18.71
CA THR A 256 19.34 -12.18 -18.48
C THR A 256 20.28 -11.29 -17.65
N VAL A 257 20.57 -10.10 -18.17
CA VAL A 257 21.33 -9.06 -17.46
C VAL A 257 20.40 -7.89 -17.24
N GLU A 258 20.23 -7.48 -15.99
CA GLU A 258 19.41 -6.32 -15.62
C GLU A 258 20.28 -5.31 -14.89
N ALA A 259 20.26 -4.08 -15.36
CA ALA A 259 20.90 -2.94 -14.69
C ALA A 259 19.85 -1.90 -14.35
N MET A 260 19.79 -1.47 -13.10
CA MET A 260 18.85 -0.46 -12.63
C MET A 260 19.63 0.67 -11.93
N VAL A 261 19.30 1.89 -12.28
CA VAL A 261 19.77 3.09 -11.58
C VAL A 261 18.54 3.78 -10.99
N HIS A 262 18.50 3.89 -9.69
CA HIS A 262 17.48 4.58 -8.94
C HIS A 262 18.00 5.92 -8.46
N ASN A 263 17.22 6.98 -8.61
CA ASN A 263 17.51 8.34 -8.18
C ASN A 263 18.93 8.85 -8.51
N PRO A 264 19.37 8.83 -9.80
CA PRO A 264 20.73 9.19 -10.18
C PRO A 264 21.13 10.61 -9.76
N PHE A 265 20.17 11.48 -9.47
CA PHE A 265 20.38 12.88 -9.10
C PHE A 265 20.35 13.15 -7.60
N GLY A 266 20.15 12.11 -6.76
CA GLY A 266 20.03 12.23 -5.32
C GLY A 266 20.98 11.30 -4.57
N ARG A 267 21.79 11.82 -3.64
CA ARG A 267 22.66 10.97 -2.83
C ARG A 267 21.90 10.08 -1.84
N TYR A 268 20.77 10.58 -1.31
CA TYR A 268 19.88 9.85 -0.40
C TYR A 268 18.45 10.36 -0.52
N ASP A 269 17.47 9.51 -0.26
CA ASP A 269 16.09 9.95 -0.06
C ASP A 269 16.00 10.73 1.24
N ARG A 270 15.38 11.89 1.17
CA ARG A 270 15.22 12.80 2.30
C ARG A 270 13.73 12.97 2.56
N ARG A 271 13.25 12.34 3.62
CA ARG A 271 11.85 12.44 4.04
C ARG A 271 11.73 13.42 5.18
N HIS A 272 10.84 14.37 5.03
CA HIS A 272 10.43 15.27 6.10
C HIS A 272 9.07 14.80 6.62
N VAL A 273 9.00 14.54 7.91
CA VAL A 273 7.79 14.12 8.60
C VAL A 273 7.48 15.17 9.66
N THR A 274 6.31 15.78 9.56
CA THR A 274 5.80 16.73 10.54
C THR A 274 4.62 16.09 11.26
N MET A 275 4.74 15.90 12.56
CA MET A 275 3.68 15.43 13.46
C MET A 275 3.22 16.58 14.33
N ASP A 276 1.90 16.74 14.48
CA ASP A 276 1.31 17.74 15.38
C ASP A 276 0.08 17.13 16.06
N TYR A 277 0.21 16.90 17.36
CA TYR A 277 -0.83 16.35 18.23
C TYR A 277 -1.31 17.38 19.27
N GLY A 278 -1.16 18.68 18.97
CA GLY A 278 -1.52 19.72 19.91
C GLY A 278 -0.52 19.87 21.07
N CYS A 279 -0.51 18.91 21.99
CA CYS A 279 0.42 18.89 23.12
C CYS A 279 1.84 18.43 22.74
N TYR A 280 2.01 17.76 21.61
CA TYR A 280 3.28 17.21 21.13
C TYR A 280 3.48 17.51 19.64
N ARG A 281 4.52 18.24 19.33
CA ARG A 281 4.94 18.50 17.95
C ARG A 281 6.34 17.99 17.70
N ARG A 282 6.51 17.26 16.59
CA ARG A 282 7.79 16.73 16.17
C ARG A 282 8.01 16.92 14.68
N ASP A 283 9.14 17.50 14.34
CA ASP A 283 9.64 17.61 12.97
C ASP A 283 10.85 16.68 12.81
N THR A 284 10.77 15.73 11.90
CA THR A 284 11.82 14.72 11.71
C THR A 284 12.29 14.71 10.26
N TRP A 285 13.60 14.76 10.07
CA TRP A 285 14.24 14.54 8.79
C TRP A 285 14.89 13.16 8.77
N ASN A 286 14.33 12.27 7.96
CA ASN A 286 14.86 10.93 7.77
C ASN A 286 15.67 10.90 6.48
N TYR A 287 16.90 10.38 6.56
CA TYR A 287 17.80 10.22 5.44
C TYR A 287 17.99 8.73 5.18
N HIS A 288 17.47 8.26 4.04
CA HIS A 288 17.58 6.87 3.62
C HIS A 288 18.57 6.74 2.48
N GLU A 289 19.82 6.32 2.78
CA GLU A 289 20.84 6.08 1.77
C GLU A 289 20.44 5.04 0.72
N PRO A 290 19.82 3.90 1.08
CA PRO A 290 19.41 2.90 0.10
C PRO A 290 18.36 3.39 -0.91
N GLU A 291 17.60 4.43 -0.58
CA GLU A 291 16.60 5.04 -1.47
C GLU A 291 17.16 6.25 -2.24
N GLY A 292 18.41 6.59 -2.05
CA GLY A 292 19.15 7.59 -2.83
C GLY A 292 19.64 7.05 -4.16
N CYS A 293 20.78 7.56 -4.65
CA CYS A 293 21.41 7.03 -5.84
C CYS A 293 21.85 5.58 -5.60
N ASN A 294 21.15 4.65 -6.21
CA ASN A 294 21.39 3.22 -6.08
C ASN A 294 21.55 2.60 -7.47
N VAL A 295 22.58 1.79 -7.63
CA VAL A 295 22.83 1.03 -8.86
C VAL A 295 22.79 -0.46 -8.54
N ASN A 296 21.85 -1.15 -9.14
CA ASN A 296 21.70 -2.58 -9.01
C ASN A 296 22.04 -3.27 -10.32
N LEU A 297 22.86 -4.30 -10.24
CA LEU A 297 23.19 -5.19 -11.37
C LEU A 297 22.78 -6.62 -11.00
N LYS A 298 21.95 -7.24 -11.84
CA LYS A 298 21.52 -8.62 -11.68
C LYS A 298 21.88 -9.43 -12.92
N LEU A 299 22.55 -10.54 -12.70
CA LEU A 299 22.87 -11.53 -13.72
C LEU A 299 22.10 -12.81 -13.40
N THR A 300 21.32 -13.29 -14.35
CA THR A 300 20.54 -14.53 -14.24
C THR A 300 20.91 -15.47 -15.38
N TYR A 301 21.21 -16.71 -15.05
CA TYR A 301 21.40 -17.79 -16.03
C TYR A 301 20.39 -18.89 -15.79
N SER A 302 19.58 -19.20 -16.78
CA SER A 302 18.55 -20.24 -16.71
C SER A 302 19.10 -21.57 -17.20
N LEU A 303 19.37 -22.48 -16.26
CA LEU A 303 19.75 -23.86 -16.58
C LEU A 303 18.49 -24.66 -16.95
N GLY A 304 18.31 -24.93 -18.23
CA GLY A 304 17.29 -25.87 -18.70
C GLY A 304 17.82 -27.31 -18.61
N TYR A 305 17.42 -28.05 -17.58
CA TYR A 305 17.68 -29.47 -17.50
C TYR A 305 16.37 -30.24 -17.84
N GLY A 306 16.43 -31.10 -18.85
CA GLY A 306 15.33 -32.02 -19.18
C GLY A 306 14.93 -32.00 -20.66
N LYS A 307 14.44 -33.15 -21.17
CA LYS A 307 13.76 -33.25 -22.46
C LYS A 307 12.58 -32.27 -22.47
N LYS A 308 12.51 -31.39 -23.49
CA LYS A 308 11.27 -30.68 -23.79
C LYS A 308 10.18 -31.73 -24.01
N SER A 309 9.33 -31.96 -23.03
CA SER A 309 8.06 -32.62 -23.27
C SER A 309 7.19 -31.58 -23.98
N GLU A 310 6.81 -31.86 -25.20
CA GLU A 310 5.72 -31.17 -25.87
C GLU A 310 4.44 -31.45 -25.08
N ARG A 311 4.20 -30.68 -24.03
CA ARG A 311 2.87 -30.49 -23.47
C ARG A 311 2.24 -29.38 -24.27
N GLY A 312 1.11 -29.72 -24.90
CA GLY A 312 0.36 -28.88 -25.79
C GLY A 312 0.19 -27.44 -25.31
N ASP A 313 0.12 -26.55 -26.27
CA ASP A 313 -0.06 -25.10 -26.22
C ASP A 313 -0.74 -24.57 -24.95
N THR A 314 0.03 -24.36 -23.91
CA THR A 314 -0.28 -23.36 -22.92
C THR A 314 0.59 -22.17 -23.28
N GLU A 315 0.02 -21.17 -23.90
CA GLU A 315 0.62 -19.84 -23.98
C GLU A 315 0.96 -19.39 -22.56
N ILE A 316 2.19 -19.69 -22.14
CA ILE A 316 2.74 -19.06 -20.94
C ILE A 316 2.97 -17.62 -21.34
N ASN A 317 2.02 -16.76 -20.99
CA ASN A 317 2.16 -15.33 -21.03
C ASN A 317 3.43 -14.98 -20.23
N ARG A 318 4.56 -14.84 -20.93
CA ARG A 318 5.84 -14.44 -20.33
C ARG A 318 5.79 -12.95 -20.00
N HIS A 319 4.87 -12.58 -19.11
CA HIS A 319 5.04 -11.33 -18.38
C HIS A 319 6.23 -11.54 -17.45
N LEU A 320 7.33 -10.89 -17.76
CA LEU A 320 8.50 -10.75 -16.90
C LEU A 320 8.05 -10.15 -15.56
N ASN A 321 7.58 -10.99 -14.64
CA ASN A 321 7.42 -10.64 -13.24
C ASN A 321 8.82 -10.67 -12.60
N SER A 322 9.64 -9.67 -12.89
CA SER A 322 10.80 -9.42 -12.07
C SER A 322 10.30 -9.00 -10.68
N ALA A 323 10.86 -9.58 -9.63
CA ALA A 323 10.51 -9.27 -8.23
C ALA A 323 10.72 -7.77 -7.88
N ILE A 324 11.42 -7.05 -8.75
CA ILE A 324 11.72 -5.61 -8.65
C ILE A 324 10.53 -4.73 -9.09
N MET A 325 9.52 -5.28 -9.79
CA MET A 325 8.41 -4.51 -10.37
C MET A 325 7.11 -4.52 -9.55
N ARG A 326 7.11 -5.00 -8.30
CA ARG A 326 5.89 -5.17 -7.50
C ARG A 326 5.44 -3.95 -6.69
N ASN A 327 6.17 -2.86 -6.66
CA ASN A 327 5.88 -1.74 -5.74
C ASN A 327 5.84 -0.36 -6.42
N PHE A 328 5.10 -0.24 -7.53
CA PHE A 328 4.74 1.07 -8.08
C PHE A 328 3.26 1.15 -8.42
#